data_a30b32cc9e23e0b9d1cc902389ab3765
#
_entry.id   a30b32cc9e23e0b9d1cc902389ab3765
#
_cell.length_a   1.000
_cell.length_b   1.000
_cell.length_c   1.000
_cell.angle_alpha   90.00
_cell.angle_beta   90.00
_cell.angle_gamma   90.00
#
_symmetry.space_group_name_H-M   'P 1'
#
loop_
_entity.id
_entity.type
_entity.pdbx_description
1 polymer ?
#
loop_
_entity_poly.entity_id
_entity_poly.type
_entity_poly.pdbx_seq_one_letter_code
_entity_poly.pdbx_strand_id
1 'polypeptide(L)'
;VLCGNNPIRFSRVKKFIGDKGHIAMTRGNKEQVEAYINKTGKFEEKGEVILAKAQEGELVGRQGRRADIELIRDAIDRGMSWQEVRRLNDNFFDSRMTAMIKNMYFDKRAQETPFKRNVAVHWLFGESGSGKTGIIFDLIARHGEGNVYLVSDYQNPFDNYAGEPIVILDEFRGQLPYATVLSMLEGYKKEVHCRYANVMGLWTDVYITTIKTPEQVYAKMIDKEEADTDPIGQLLGRIKYFSYCYRVNRPD
;
A
#
# COMPACT_ATOMS: atom_id res chain seq x y z
N VAL A 1 25.95 -30.92 3.71
CA VAL A 1 25.31 -29.58 3.96
C VAL A 1 23.82 -29.82 4.11
N LEU A 2 23.23 -29.34 5.23
CA LEU A 2 21.79 -29.42 5.47
C LEU A 2 21.22 -28.03 5.19
N CYS A 3 20.39 -27.91 4.16
CA CYS A 3 19.64 -26.71 3.82
C CYS A 3 18.15 -27.04 3.92
N GLY A 4 17.43 -26.33 4.76
CA GLY A 4 15.97 -26.44 4.88
C GLY A 4 15.30 -25.11 4.59
N ASN A 5 14.02 -25.13 4.19
CA ASN A 5 13.22 -23.92 3.98
C ASN A 5 12.98 -23.15 5.29
N ASN A 6 13.15 -23.81 6.44
CA ASN A 6 13.07 -23.20 7.75
C ASN A 6 14.43 -23.24 8.46
N PRO A 7 14.82 -22.19 9.19
CA PRO A 7 16.07 -22.17 9.92
C PRO A 7 16.08 -23.29 10.98
N ILE A 8 17.03 -24.20 10.87
CA ILE A 8 17.23 -25.29 11.84
C ILE A 8 18.27 -24.82 12.87
N ARG A 9 17.93 -24.90 14.15
CA ARG A 9 18.89 -24.55 15.21
C ARG A 9 20.10 -25.50 15.18
N PHE A 10 21.31 -24.95 15.22
CA PHE A 10 22.58 -25.69 15.22
C PHE A 10 22.61 -26.80 16.28
N SER A 11 22.10 -26.54 17.47
CA SER A 11 21.99 -27.53 18.56
C SER A 11 21.13 -28.74 18.17
N ARG A 12 20.09 -28.57 17.36
CA ARG A 12 19.24 -29.67 16.90
C ARG A 12 19.96 -30.53 15.88
N VAL A 13 20.73 -29.92 14.96
CA VAL A 13 21.56 -30.62 14.00
C VAL A 13 22.66 -31.41 14.70
N LYS A 14 23.34 -30.79 15.69
CA LYS A 14 24.38 -31.45 16.50
C LYS A 14 23.83 -32.66 17.26
N LYS A 15 22.64 -32.56 17.83
CA LYS A 15 21.96 -33.65 18.52
C LYS A 15 21.64 -34.84 17.58
N PHE A 16 21.30 -34.53 16.31
CA PHE A 16 20.96 -35.56 15.32
C PHE A 16 22.18 -36.28 14.80
N ILE A 17 23.28 -35.56 14.50
CA ILE A 17 24.51 -36.16 13.91
C ILE A 17 25.40 -36.80 15.02
N GLY A 18 25.25 -36.34 16.27
CA GLY A 18 26.09 -36.79 17.38
C GLY A 18 27.56 -36.37 17.22
N ASP A 19 28.46 -37.09 17.90
CA ASP A 19 29.91 -36.80 17.87
C ASP A 19 30.64 -37.39 16.67
N LYS A 20 29.92 -38.06 15.75
CA LYS A 20 30.48 -38.79 14.59
C LYS A 20 30.73 -37.89 13.37
N GLY A 21 30.38 -36.62 13.39
CA GLY A 21 30.51 -35.76 12.24
C GLY A 21 30.94 -34.34 12.57
N HIS A 22 31.72 -33.74 11.69
CA HIS A 22 32.05 -32.34 11.77
C HIS A 22 30.89 -31.47 11.23
N ILE A 23 30.42 -30.56 12.01
CA ILE A 23 29.33 -29.63 11.65
C ILE A 23 29.86 -28.21 11.68
N ALA A 24 29.77 -27.52 10.56
CA ALA A 24 30.11 -26.09 10.48
C ALA A 24 28.98 -25.30 9.83
N MET A 25 28.77 -24.05 10.34
CA MET A 25 27.84 -23.15 9.68
C MET A 25 28.42 -22.65 8.36
N THR A 26 27.63 -22.76 7.30
CA THR A 26 28.01 -22.28 5.98
C THR A 26 28.04 -20.76 5.95
N ARG A 27 29.17 -20.18 5.51
CA ARG A 27 29.39 -18.73 5.42
C ARG A 27 29.54 -18.22 4.00
N GLY A 28 29.52 -19.10 2.98
CA GLY A 28 29.68 -18.75 1.57
C GLY A 28 28.36 -18.69 0.81
N ASN A 29 28.39 -18.12 -0.40
CA ASN A 29 27.26 -18.19 -1.34
C ASN A 29 27.10 -19.60 -1.91
N LYS A 30 26.01 -19.86 -2.67
CA LYS A 30 25.73 -21.17 -3.27
C LYS A 30 26.90 -21.72 -4.04
N GLU A 31 27.50 -20.91 -4.92
CA GLU A 31 28.63 -21.30 -5.78
C GLU A 31 29.88 -21.67 -4.98
N GLN A 32 30.17 -20.92 -3.91
CA GLN A 32 31.29 -21.23 -3.01
C GLN A 32 31.07 -22.51 -2.22
N VAL A 33 29.84 -22.79 -1.83
CA VAL A 33 29.47 -24.01 -1.12
C VAL A 33 29.57 -25.22 -2.06
N GLU A 34 29.05 -25.07 -3.27
CA GLU A 34 29.16 -26.13 -4.31
C GLU A 34 30.61 -26.40 -4.67
N ALA A 35 31.41 -25.36 -4.86
CA ALA A 35 32.85 -25.52 -5.14
C ALA A 35 33.58 -26.19 -3.98
N TYR A 36 33.24 -25.87 -2.72
CA TYR A 36 33.80 -26.54 -1.55
C TYR A 36 33.44 -28.01 -1.45
N ILE A 37 32.17 -28.36 -1.69
CA ILE A 37 31.68 -29.75 -1.63
C ILE A 37 32.24 -30.56 -2.77
N ASN A 38 32.34 -29.97 -3.95
CA ASN A 38 32.87 -30.67 -5.14
C ASN A 38 34.39 -30.58 -5.24
N LYS A 39 35.06 -29.87 -4.33
CA LYS A 39 36.52 -29.65 -4.33
C LYS A 39 37.02 -29.06 -5.65
N THR A 40 36.30 -28.10 -6.20
CA THR A 40 36.64 -27.42 -7.46
C THR A 40 37.20 -26.00 -7.23
N GLY A 41 37.89 -25.44 -8.23
CA GLY A 41 38.50 -24.11 -8.20
C GLY A 41 39.55 -24.01 -7.09
N LYS A 42 39.47 -22.95 -6.25
CA LYS A 42 40.44 -22.74 -5.17
C LYS A 42 40.55 -23.89 -4.12
N PHE A 43 39.68 -24.86 -4.16
CA PHE A 43 39.68 -25.99 -3.24
C PHE A 43 40.37 -27.24 -3.84
N GLU A 44 40.74 -27.25 -5.13
CA GLU A 44 41.48 -28.31 -5.79
C GLU A 44 42.93 -28.43 -5.27
N GLU A 45 43.53 -27.31 -4.92
CA GLU A 45 44.94 -27.24 -4.47
C GLU A 45 45.18 -27.93 -3.12
N LYS A 46 44.12 -28.28 -2.37
CA LYS A 46 44.25 -28.92 -1.07
C LYS A 46 44.48 -30.46 -1.16
N GLY A 47 44.40 -31.03 -2.34
CA GLY A 47 44.64 -32.49 -2.55
C GLY A 47 43.67 -33.41 -1.81
N GLU A 48 42.52 -32.89 -1.35
CA GLU A 48 41.52 -33.69 -0.66
C GLU A 48 40.72 -34.53 -1.66
N VAL A 49 40.64 -35.84 -1.40
CA VAL A 49 39.88 -36.78 -2.24
C VAL A 49 38.50 -36.99 -1.66
N ILE A 50 37.48 -36.87 -2.48
CA ILE A 50 36.10 -37.19 -2.09
C ILE A 50 35.92 -38.70 -2.17
N LEU A 51 35.79 -39.37 -1.02
CA LEU A 51 35.58 -40.82 -0.94
C LEU A 51 34.13 -41.22 -1.22
N ALA A 52 33.18 -40.40 -0.76
CA ALA A 52 31.75 -40.57 -1.01
C ALA A 52 31.02 -39.22 -0.97
N LYS A 53 30.02 -39.08 -1.81
CA LYS A 53 29.15 -37.90 -1.85
C LYS A 53 27.70 -38.35 -1.92
N ALA A 54 26.85 -37.80 -1.05
CA ALA A 54 25.42 -37.94 -1.15
C ALA A 54 24.79 -36.54 -1.09
N GLN A 55 23.83 -36.26 -1.95
CA GLN A 55 23.08 -35.02 -1.99
C GLN A 55 21.60 -35.37 -2.08
N GLU A 56 20.81 -34.84 -1.16
CA GLU A 56 19.37 -34.90 -1.19
C GLU A 56 18.82 -33.45 -1.16
N GLY A 57 17.99 -33.09 -2.17
CA GLY A 57 17.47 -31.74 -2.37
C GLY A 57 18.45 -30.83 -3.12
N GLU A 58 17.93 -29.63 -3.45
CA GLU A 58 18.71 -28.58 -4.11
C GLU A 58 19.26 -27.58 -3.12
N LEU A 59 20.51 -27.13 -3.34
CA LEU A 59 21.09 -26.01 -2.63
C LEU A 59 20.36 -24.71 -3.06
N VAL A 60 19.54 -24.16 -2.19
CA VAL A 60 18.87 -22.89 -2.45
C VAL A 60 19.86 -21.74 -2.28
N GLY A 61 20.21 -21.08 -3.37
CA GLY A 61 21.21 -20.00 -3.43
C GLY A 61 20.79 -18.67 -2.81
N ARG A 62 20.23 -18.70 -1.59
CA ARG A 62 19.64 -17.52 -0.95
C ARG A 62 20.33 -17.09 0.36
N GLN A 63 21.61 -17.40 0.52
CA GLN A 63 22.36 -16.83 1.64
C GLN A 63 22.53 -15.31 1.42
N GLY A 64 21.90 -14.51 2.26
CA GLY A 64 21.97 -13.05 2.25
C GLY A 64 20.79 -12.31 1.59
N ARG A 65 19.89 -12.98 0.88
CA ARG A 65 18.62 -12.39 0.44
C ARG A 65 17.51 -12.78 1.39
N ARG A 66 16.77 -11.79 1.84
CA ARG A 66 15.58 -12.03 2.66
C ARG A 66 14.46 -12.47 1.74
N ALA A 67 14.14 -13.78 1.77
CA ALA A 67 13.09 -14.38 0.95
C ALA A 67 11.71 -13.71 1.15
N ASP A 68 11.48 -13.16 2.35
CA ASP A 68 10.32 -12.37 2.72
C ASP A 68 10.23 -11.06 1.89
N ILE A 69 11.35 -10.35 1.70
CA ILE A 69 11.40 -9.12 0.90
C ILE A 69 11.20 -9.41 -0.59
N GLU A 70 11.75 -10.51 -1.10
CA GLU A 70 11.53 -10.90 -2.49
C GLU A 70 10.07 -11.26 -2.76
N LEU A 71 9.44 -12.02 -1.87
CA LEU A 71 8.02 -12.34 -1.96
C LEU A 71 7.14 -11.07 -2.01
N ILE A 72 7.50 -10.08 -1.18
CA ILE A 72 6.80 -8.80 -1.13
C ILE A 72 6.99 -8.00 -2.41
N ARG A 73 8.22 -7.95 -2.95
CA ARG A 73 8.48 -7.29 -4.23
C ARG A 73 7.66 -7.91 -5.35
N ASP A 74 7.68 -9.23 -5.43
CA ASP A 74 6.91 -9.96 -6.43
C ASP A 74 5.41 -9.65 -6.32
N ALA A 75 4.88 -9.54 -5.10
CA ALA A 75 3.48 -9.18 -4.88
C ALA A 75 3.18 -7.74 -5.31
N ILE A 76 4.05 -6.79 -4.97
CA ILE A 76 3.94 -5.40 -5.40
C ILE A 76 4.03 -5.32 -6.93
N ASP A 77 4.96 -6.02 -7.56
CA ASP A 77 5.14 -6.02 -9.01
C ASP A 77 3.96 -6.65 -9.77
N ARG A 78 3.25 -7.60 -9.13
CA ARG A 78 1.99 -8.17 -9.66
C ARG A 78 0.78 -7.26 -9.51
N GLY A 79 0.92 -6.08 -8.93
CA GLY A 79 -0.17 -5.13 -8.77
C GLY A 79 -1.07 -5.36 -7.56
N MET A 80 -0.66 -6.19 -6.59
CA MET A 80 -1.45 -6.42 -5.39
C MET A 80 -1.67 -5.11 -4.61
N SER A 81 -2.82 -4.97 -3.97
CA SER A 81 -3.13 -3.85 -3.10
C SER A 81 -2.25 -3.86 -1.85
N TRP A 82 -2.12 -2.70 -1.18
CA TRP A 82 -1.38 -2.63 0.08
C TRP A 82 -1.88 -3.63 1.13
N GLN A 83 -3.18 -3.83 1.21
CA GLN A 83 -3.77 -4.75 2.17
C GLN A 83 -3.42 -6.21 1.86
N GLU A 84 -3.41 -6.60 0.58
CA GLU A 84 -2.99 -7.94 0.16
C GLU A 84 -1.50 -8.15 0.43
N VAL A 85 -0.65 -7.18 0.08
CA VAL A 85 0.79 -7.22 0.38
C VAL A 85 1.03 -7.36 1.88
N ARG A 86 0.28 -6.62 2.70
CA ARG A 86 0.38 -6.69 4.17
C ARG A 86 0.00 -8.05 4.75
N ARG A 87 -0.96 -8.76 4.14
CA ARG A 87 -1.41 -10.08 4.60
C ARG A 87 -0.46 -11.23 4.28
N LEU A 88 0.48 -11.03 3.36
CA LEU A 88 1.38 -12.10 2.90
C LEU A 88 2.33 -12.62 3.98
N ASN A 89 2.59 -11.87 5.03
CA ASN A 89 3.53 -12.28 6.06
C ASN A 89 3.15 -11.72 7.43
N ASP A 90 2.95 -12.59 8.41
CA ASP A 90 2.66 -12.26 9.80
C ASP A 90 3.80 -11.47 10.48
N ASN A 91 5.02 -11.47 9.91
CA ASN A 91 6.16 -10.68 10.40
C ASN A 91 6.08 -9.19 10.07
N PHE A 92 5.06 -8.74 9.33
CA PHE A 92 4.81 -7.31 9.08
C PHE A 92 4.40 -6.51 10.31
N PHE A 93 4.23 -7.16 11.43
CA PHE A 93 3.95 -6.51 12.70
C PHE A 93 5.15 -5.73 13.29
N ASP A 94 6.38 -5.94 12.77
CA ASP A 94 7.49 -5.04 13.08
C ASP A 94 7.27 -3.68 12.37
N SER A 95 7.13 -2.62 13.16
CA SER A 95 6.85 -1.27 12.66
C SER A 95 7.88 -0.77 11.65
N ARG A 96 9.15 -1.14 11.80
CA ARG A 96 10.24 -0.77 10.88
C ARG A 96 10.06 -1.44 9.52
N MET A 97 9.72 -2.72 9.53
CA MET A 97 9.53 -3.49 8.30
C MET A 97 8.27 -3.03 7.56
N THR A 98 7.18 -2.80 8.29
CA THR A 98 5.95 -2.26 7.73
C THR A 98 6.17 -0.91 7.03
N ALA A 99 6.93 0.00 7.65
CA ALA A 99 7.24 1.30 7.05
C ALA A 99 8.08 1.15 5.77
N MET A 100 9.12 0.30 5.80
CA MET A 100 9.94 0.02 4.61
C MET A 100 9.11 -0.53 3.45
N ILE A 101 8.23 -1.48 3.72
CA ILE A 101 7.38 -2.10 2.70
C ILE A 101 6.35 -1.11 2.17
N LYS A 102 5.77 -0.27 3.04
CA LYS A 102 4.87 0.80 2.62
C LYS A 102 5.57 1.77 1.67
N ASN A 103 6.80 2.16 1.96
CA ASN A 103 7.60 2.99 1.06
C ASN A 103 7.85 2.29 -0.28
N MET A 104 8.30 1.03 -0.27
CA MET A 104 8.51 0.25 -1.50
C MET A 104 7.23 0.17 -2.35
N TYR A 105 6.08 -0.04 -1.71
CA TYR A 105 4.78 -0.07 -2.38
C TYR A 105 4.47 1.26 -3.06
N PHE A 106 4.53 2.37 -2.32
CA PHE A 106 4.22 3.68 -2.87
C PHE A 106 5.24 4.16 -3.91
N ASP A 107 6.54 3.84 -3.75
CA ASP A 107 7.57 4.13 -4.76
C ASP A 107 7.26 3.42 -6.08
N LYS A 108 6.88 2.16 -6.04
CA LYS A 108 6.48 1.40 -7.23
C LYS A 108 5.22 1.97 -7.87
N ARG A 109 4.17 2.22 -7.07
CA ARG A 109 2.93 2.83 -7.57
C ARG A 109 3.17 4.23 -8.13
N ALA A 110 4.07 5.00 -7.52
CA ALA A 110 4.47 6.30 -8.05
C ALA A 110 5.10 6.19 -9.44
N GLN A 111 5.97 5.20 -9.66
CA GLN A 111 6.58 4.97 -10.99
C GLN A 111 5.54 4.59 -12.05
N GLU A 112 4.57 3.76 -11.68
CA GLU A 112 3.51 3.27 -12.57
C GLU A 112 2.42 4.31 -12.83
N THR A 113 2.21 5.26 -11.92
CA THR A 113 1.16 6.28 -12.04
C THR A 113 1.51 7.29 -13.12
N PRO A 114 0.65 7.49 -14.15
CA PRO A 114 0.88 8.49 -15.18
C PRO A 114 0.80 9.91 -14.60
N PHE A 115 1.46 10.87 -15.24
CA PHE A 115 1.41 12.27 -14.82
C PHE A 115 -0.01 12.83 -14.77
N LYS A 116 -0.83 12.48 -15.77
CA LYS A 116 -2.26 12.82 -15.83
C LYS A 116 -3.09 11.58 -15.46
N ARG A 117 -3.81 11.67 -14.36
CA ARG A 117 -4.78 10.66 -13.89
C ARG A 117 -6.19 11.09 -14.26
N ASN A 118 -7.09 10.14 -14.37
CA ASN A 118 -8.51 10.42 -14.45
C ASN A 118 -9.13 10.28 -13.06
N VAL A 119 -9.54 11.40 -12.46
CA VAL A 119 -10.20 11.42 -11.14
C VAL A 119 -11.66 11.78 -11.35
N ALA A 120 -12.56 10.87 -10.98
CA ALA A 120 -13.99 11.10 -11.00
C ALA A 120 -14.46 11.65 -9.66
N VAL A 121 -15.07 12.83 -9.66
CA VAL A 121 -15.54 13.50 -8.45
C VAL A 121 -17.06 13.42 -8.38
N HIS A 122 -17.56 12.88 -7.27
CA HIS A 122 -18.98 12.71 -6.97
C HIS A 122 -19.37 13.61 -5.80
N TRP A 123 -20.18 14.63 -6.05
CA TRP A 123 -20.71 15.50 -5.02
C TRP A 123 -22.14 15.12 -4.68
N LEU A 124 -22.33 14.55 -3.49
CA LEU A 124 -23.61 14.03 -3.00
C LEU A 124 -24.12 14.93 -1.89
N PHE A 125 -25.16 15.69 -2.15
CA PHE A 125 -25.70 16.61 -1.17
C PHE A 125 -27.20 16.39 -0.93
N GLY A 126 -27.68 16.80 0.23
CA GLY A 126 -29.09 16.66 0.61
C GLY A 126 -29.27 16.70 2.12
N GLU A 127 -30.53 16.72 2.56
CA GLU A 127 -30.87 16.81 3.96
C GLU A 127 -30.30 15.67 4.81
N SER A 128 -30.26 15.85 6.13
CA SER A 128 -29.91 14.79 7.06
C SER A 128 -30.93 13.66 6.95
N GLY A 129 -30.46 12.40 6.95
CA GLY A 129 -31.32 11.23 6.80
C GLY A 129 -31.77 10.93 5.36
N SER A 130 -31.22 11.59 4.33
CA SER A 130 -31.51 11.31 2.91
C SER A 130 -30.79 10.09 2.33
N GLY A 131 -30.14 9.27 3.17
CA GLY A 131 -29.51 8.02 2.72
C GLY A 131 -28.07 8.14 2.21
N LYS A 132 -27.41 9.31 2.35
CA LYS A 132 -26.01 9.51 1.91
C LYS A 132 -25.05 8.49 2.51
N THR A 133 -25.17 8.18 3.80
CA THR A 133 -24.36 7.17 4.48
C THR A 133 -24.61 5.75 3.90
N GLY A 134 -25.84 5.48 3.40
CA GLY A 134 -26.16 4.23 2.70
C GLY A 134 -25.30 4.03 1.45
N ILE A 135 -25.00 5.10 0.73
CA ILE A 135 -24.11 5.07 -0.46
C ILE A 135 -22.70 4.62 -0.08
N ILE A 136 -22.21 5.02 1.10
CA ILE A 136 -20.89 4.59 1.61
C ILE A 136 -20.88 3.08 1.83
N PHE A 137 -21.90 2.54 2.48
CA PHE A 137 -22.03 1.09 2.68
C PHE A 137 -22.14 0.33 1.35
N ASP A 138 -22.89 0.87 0.40
CA ASP A 138 -23.00 0.29 -0.95
C ASP A 138 -21.67 0.30 -1.70
N LEU A 139 -20.86 1.33 -1.56
CA LEU A 139 -19.52 1.39 -2.14
C LEU A 139 -18.60 0.33 -1.52
N ILE A 140 -18.61 0.21 -0.19
CA ILE A 140 -17.84 -0.81 0.52
C ILE A 140 -18.29 -2.22 0.12
N ALA A 141 -19.60 -2.46 0.03
CA ALA A 141 -20.14 -3.76 -0.37
C ALA A 141 -19.76 -4.15 -1.82
N ARG A 142 -19.75 -3.18 -2.74
CA ARG A 142 -19.42 -3.41 -4.16
C ARG A 142 -17.92 -3.54 -4.42
N HIS A 143 -17.11 -2.74 -3.77
CA HIS A 143 -15.68 -2.63 -4.06
C HIS A 143 -14.80 -3.36 -3.05
N GLY A 144 -15.34 -3.75 -1.90
CA GLY A 144 -14.59 -4.28 -0.76
C GLY A 144 -13.99 -3.17 0.10
N GLU A 145 -13.95 -3.44 1.41
CA GLU A 145 -13.43 -2.48 2.42
C GLU A 145 -12.01 -2.00 2.11
N GLY A 146 -11.17 -2.88 1.55
CA GLY A 146 -9.79 -2.57 1.22
C GLY A 146 -9.57 -1.62 0.05
N ASN A 147 -10.63 -1.27 -0.68
CA ASN A 147 -10.57 -0.37 -1.82
C ASN A 147 -11.27 0.98 -1.54
N VAL A 148 -11.77 1.18 -0.33
CA VAL A 148 -12.49 2.38 0.06
C VAL A 148 -11.84 3.01 1.28
N TYR A 149 -11.35 4.22 1.13
CA TYR A 149 -10.79 5.02 2.21
C TYR A 149 -11.78 6.07 2.68
N LEU A 150 -12.25 5.94 3.91
CA LEU A 150 -13.11 6.92 4.56
C LEU A 150 -12.25 7.88 5.37
N VAL A 151 -12.28 9.16 5.04
CA VAL A 151 -11.61 10.22 5.81
C VAL A 151 -12.38 10.46 7.10
N SER A 152 -11.82 10.02 8.21
CA SER A 152 -12.38 10.15 9.56
C SER A 152 -11.80 11.33 10.35
N ASP A 153 -10.58 11.74 10.01
CA ASP A 153 -9.89 12.88 10.63
C ASP A 153 -9.53 13.93 9.58
N TYR A 154 -10.22 15.05 9.59
CA TYR A 154 -9.95 16.14 8.65
C TYR A 154 -8.72 16.99 8.99
N GLN A 155 -8.11 16.82 10.17
CA GLN A 155 -6.84 17.48 10.48
C GLN A 155 -5.66 16.77 9.80
N ASN A 156 -5.72 15.44 9.74
CA ASN A 156 -4.70 14.61 9.10
C ASN A 156 -5.35 13.59 8.15
N PRO A 157 -5.94 14.06 7.05
CA PRO A 157 -6.89 13.27 6.28
C PRO A 157 -6.30 12.04 5.59
N PHE A 158 -4.98 11.98 5.43
CA PHE A 158 -4.32 10.89 4.69
C PHE A 158 -3.38 10.02 5.54
N ASP A 159 -3.31 10.21 6.86
CA ASP A 159 -2.38 9.45 7.71
C ASP A 159 -2.57 7.93 7.62
N ASN A 160 -3.80 7.49 7.48
CA ASN A 160 -4.15 6.07 7.34
C ASN A 160 -4.40 5.63 5.89
N TYR A 161 -4.23 6.52 4.92
CA TYR A 161 -4.40 6.18 3.51
C TYR A 161 -3.35 5.16 3.08
N ALA A 162 -3.81 4.11 2.42
CA ALA A 162 -3.00 2.98 2.00
C ALA A 162 -3.04 2.70 0.49
N GLY A 163 -3.49 3.69 -0.29
CA GLY A 163 -3.54 3.60 -1.75
C GLY A 163 -4.89 3.13 -2.28
N GLU A 164 -5.95 3.24 -1.49
CA GLU A 164 -7.30 2.88 -1.89
C GLU A 164 -7.74 3.73 -3.11
N PRO A 165 -8.35 3.10 -4.13
CA PRO A 165 -8.80 3.81 -5.33
C PRO A 165 -10.02 4.71 -5.12
N ILE A 166 -10.77 4.51 -4.05
CA ILE A 166 -11.95 5.30 -3.70
C ILE A 166 -11.69 6.04 -2.39
N VAL A 167 -11.82 7.37 -2.42
CA VAL A 167 -11.72 8.21 -1.21
C VAL A 167 -13.08 8.86 -0.94
N ILE A 168 -13.51 8.81 0.32
CA ILE A 168 -14.78 9.39 0.76
C ILE A 168 -14.52 10.49 1.78
N LEU A 169 -15.00 11.70 1.49
CA LEU A 169 -15.09 12.81 2.42
C LEU A 169 -16.52 12.84 2.97
N ASP A 170 -16.75 12.18 4.11
CA ASP A 170 -18.09 12.10 4.70
C ASP A 170 -18.41 13.32 5.55
N GLU A 171 -19.67 13.75 5.52
CA GLU A 171 -20.15 14.94 6.20
C GLU A 171 -19.30 16.19 5.97
N PHE A 172 -18.83 16.36 4.76
CA PHE A 172 -17.95 17.45 4.40
C PHE A 172 -18.67 18.81 4.50
N ARG A 173 -18.08 19.76 5.24
CA ARG A 173 -18.62 21.10 5.47
C ARG A 173 -17.59 22.21 5.27
N GLY A 174 -16.46 21.88 4.59
CA GLY A 174 -15.33 22.79 4.38
C GLY A 174 -14.23 22.65 5.46
N GLN A 175 -14.09 21.49 6.07
CA GLN A 175 -13.04 21.21 7.07
C GLN A 175 -11.64 21.22 6.47
N LEU A 176 -11.52 20.93 5.17
CA LEU A 176 -10.25 21.03 4.46
C LEU A 176 -10.10 22.42 3.82
N PRO A 177 -8.88 22.98 3.79
CA PRO A 177 -8.59 24.19 3.03
C PRO A 177 -8.98 24.03 1.56
N TYR A 178 -9.52 25.07 0.95
CA TYR A 178 -9.98 25.05 -0.44
C TYR A 178 -8.92 24.57 -1.42
N ALA A 179 -7.68 25.09 -1.30
CA ALA A 179 -6.54 24.67 -2.11
C ALA A 179 -6.23 23.17 -1.98
N THR A 180 -6.41 22.60 -0.77
CA THR A 180 -6.22 21.16 -0.52
C THR A 180 -7.28 20.35 -1.26
N VAL A 181 -8.55 20.78 -1.21
CA VAL A 181 -9.64 20.11 -1.92
C VAL A 181 -9.43 20.20 -3.43
N LEU A 182 -9.17 21.38 -3.98
CA LEU A 182 -8.88 21.52 -5.41
C LEU A 182 -7.76 20.59 -5.83
N SER A 183 -6.71 20.56 -5.04
CA SER A 183 -5.53 19.72 -5.28
C SER A 183 -5.85 18.22 -5.21
N MET A 184 -6.73 17.78 -4.30
CA MET A 184 -7.21 16.38 -4.24
C MET A 184 -8.00 15.98 -5.49
N LEU A 185 -8.84 16.89 -5.97
CA LEU A 185 -9.74 16.64 -7.09
C LEU A 185 -9.06 16.76 -8.45
N GLU A 186 -7.84 17.28 -8.48
CA GLU A 186 -7.05 17.38 -9.71
C GLU A 186 -6.54 16.01 -10.17
N GLY A 187 -6.51 15.84 -11.48
CA GLY A 187 -5.98 14.63 -12.11
C GLY A 187 -4.46 14.58 -12.22
N TYR A 188 -3.70 15.41 -11.52
CA TYR A 188 -2.23 15.34 -11.57
C TYR A 188 -1.69 14.27 -10.63
N LYS A 189 -0.59 13.66 -11.07
CA LYS A 189 0.24 12.82 -10.21
C LYS A 189 0.80 13.66 -9.07
N LYS A 190 0.52 13.27 -7.82
CA LYS A 190 0.95 14.03 -6.65
C LYS A 190 1.07 13.18 -5.41
N GLU A 191 1.96 13.59 -4.55
CA GLU A 191 2.02 13.12 -3.18
C GLU A 191 1.11 13.96 -2.28
N VAL A 192 0.55 13.30 -1.29
CA VAL A 192 -0.21 13.96 -0.22
C VAL A 192 0.57 13.88 1.07
N HIS A 193 0.46 14.94 1.84
CA HIS A 193 1.16 15.06 3.11
C HIS A 193 0.51 14.18 4.18
N CYS A 194 1.34 13.42 4.89
CA CYS A 194 1.00 12.66 6.08
C CYS A 194 2.01 12.98 7.18
N ARG A 195 1.65 12.78 8.45
CA ARG A 195 2.52 13.13 9.59
C ARG A 195 3.89 12.49 9.57
N TYR A 196 4.02 11.30 9.03
CA TYR A 196 5.26 10.50 9.12
C TYR A 196 5.96 10.30 7.77
N ALA A 197 5.23 10.32 6.68
CA ALA A 197 5.77 10.21 5.34
C ALA A 197 4.71 10.63 4.32
N ASN A 198 5.12 11.30 3.24
CA ASN A 198 4.22 11.56 2.13
C ASN A 198 3.86 10.25 1.44
N VAL A 199 2.64 10.17 0.94
CA VAL A 199 2.15 9.02 0.18
C VAL A 199 1.64 9.47 -1.19
N MET A 200 1.81 8.61 -2.19
CA MET A 200 1.26 8.86 -3.53
C MET A 200 -0.27 8.77 -3.48
N GLY A 201 -0.96 9.80 -4.00
CA GLY A 201 -2.39 9.76 -4.19
C GLY A 201 -2.74 8.85 -5.36
N LEU A 202 -3.33 7.70 -5.07
CA LEU A 202 -3.67 6.66 -6.07
C LEU A 202 -5.17 6.60 -6.40
N TRP A 203 -6.01 7.39 -5.71
CA TRP A 203 -7.46 7.37 -5.93
C TRP A 203 -7.84 7.79 -7.35
N THR A 204 -8.86 7.15 -7.86
CA THR A 204 -9.52 7.44 -9.14
C THR A 204 -10.91 8.03 -8.94
N ASP A 205 -11.48 7.83 -7.76
CA ASP A 205 -12.83 8.26 -7.42
C ASP A 205 -12.83 8.98 -6.06
N VAL A 206 -13.45 10.15 -6.02
CA VAL A 206 -13.63 10.92 -4.79
C VAL A 206 -15.12 11.17 -4.58
N TYR A 207 -15.65 10.67 -3.48
CA TYR A 207 -17.03 10.89 -3.06
C TYR A 207 -17.06 11.91 -1.93
N ILE A 208 -17.84 12.98 -2.10
CA ILE A 208 -18.03 14.02 -1.11
C ILE A 208 -19.50 13.98 -0.69
N THR A 209 -19.77 13.57 0.55
CA THR A 209 -21.12 13.61 1.10
C THR A 209 -21.29 14.84 1.98
N THR A 210 -22.38 15.56 1.82
CA THR A 210 -22.60 16.84 2.52
C THR A 210 -24.08 17.19 2.56
N ILE A 211 -24.44 18.20 3.37
CA ILE A 211 -25.76 18.82 3.36
C ILE A 211 -25.79 20.11 2.51
N LYS A 212 -24.65 20.50 1.92
CA LYS A 212 -24.46 21.81 1.28
C LYS A 212 -24.05 21.65 -0.18
N THR A 213 -24.38 22.63 -1.00
CA THR A 213 -23.76 22.75 -2.33
C THR A 213 -22.32 23.24 -2.22
N PRO A 214 -21.47 23.08 -3.26
CA PRO A 214 -20.09 23.59 -3.25
C PRO A 214 -20.00 25.08 -2.88
N GLU A 215 -20.89 25.89 -3.42
CA GLU A 215 -20.98 27.33 -3.17
C GLU A 215 -21.27 27.62 -1.69
N GLN A 216 -22.18 26.84 -1.08
CA GLN A 216 -22.52 26.98 0.33
C GLN A 216 -21.41 26.54 1.26
N VAL A 217 -20.60 25.56 0.84
CA VAL A 217 -19.47 25.09 1.65
C VAL A 217 -18.40 26.18 1.75
N TYR A 218 -18.10 26.84 0.64
CA TYR A 218 -17.01 27.83 0.56
C TYR A 218 -17.47 29.28 0.49
N ALA A 219 -18.76 29.57 0.72
CA ALA A 219 -19.32 30.92 0.66
C ALA A 219 -18.59 31.94 1.52
N LYS A 220 -18.02 31.52 2.67
CA LYS A 220 -17.29 32.40 3.58
C LYS A 220 -15.84 32.66 3.17
N MET A 221 -15.30 31.89 2.24
CA MET A 221 -13.91 31.97 1.78
C MET A 221 -13.77 32.85 0.54
N ILE A 222 -14.89 33.17 -0.10
CA ILE A 222 -14.93 34.08 -1.24
C ILE A 222 -14.96 35.48 -0.67
N ASP A 223 -13.79 36.04 -0.37
CA ASP A 223 -13.72 37.47 -0.03
C ASP A 223 -14.19 38.30 -1.23
N LYS A 224 -14.87 39.43 -0.95
CA LYS A 224 -15.45 40.25 -2.00
C LYS A 224 -14.44 40.80 -2.99
N GLU A 225 -13.14 40.83 -2.63
CA GLU A 225 -12.05 41.29 -3.49
C GLU A 225 -11.58 40.21 -4.49
N GLU A 226 -11.80 38.90 -4.21
CA GLU A 226 -11.48 37.79 -5.12
C GLU A 226 -12.67 37.32 -5.95
N ALA A 227 -13.83 37.96 -5.82
CA ALA A 227 -15.05 37.58 -6.54
C ALA A 227 -14.92 37.66 -8.07
N ASP A 228 -13.98 38.46 -8.57
CA ASP A 228 -13.71 38.62 -10.01
C ASP A 228 -12.94 37.42 -10.63
N THR A 229 -12.42 36.48 -9.85
CA THR A 229 -11.59 35.37 -10.32
C THR A 229 -12.31 34.03 -10.44
N ASP A 230 -13.62 33.96 -10.19
CA ASP A 230 -14.46 32.74 -10.21
C ASP A 230 -13.83 31.54 -9.46
N PRO A 231 -13.51 31.68 -8.16
CA PRO A 231 -12.86 30.61 -7.40
C PRO A 231 -13.75 29.36 -7.28
N ILE A 232 -15.07 29.49 -7.30
CA ILE A 232 -16.02 28.37 -7.26
C ILE A 232 -16.09 27.63 -8.59
N GLY A 233 -15.93 28.31 -9.72
CA GLY A 233 -15.87 27.66 -11.04
C GLY A 233 -14.77 26.61 -11.13
N GLN A 234 -13.66 26.83 -10.46
CA GLN A 234 -12.58 25.85 -10.39
C GLN A 234 -13.01 24.54 -9.69
N LEU A 235 -13.79 24.64 -8.62
CA LEU A 235 -14.31 23.46 -7.92
C LEU A 235 -15.39 22.77 -8.74
N LEU A 236 -16.35 23.56 -9.26
CA LEU A 236 -17.45 23.02 -10.09
C LEU A 236 -16.94 22.32 -11.35
N GLY A 237 -15.91 22.88 -11.99
CA GLY A 237 -15.27 22.26 -13.16
C GLY A 237 -14.60 20.91 -12.89
N ARG A 238 -14.31 20.56 -11.63
CA ARG A 238 -13.74 19.27 -11.22
C ARG A 238 -14.81 18.25 -10.83
N ILE A 239 -16.03 18.68 -10.52
CA ILE A 239 -17.14 17.79 -10.16
C ILE A 239 -17.71 17.17 -11.43
N LYS A 240 -17.60 15.85 -11.53
CA LYS A 240 -18.13 15.11 -12.67
C LYS A 240 -19.59 14.67 -12.47
N TYR A 241 -19.93 14.32 -11.25
CA TYR A 241 -21.26 13.86 -10.88
C TYR A 241 -21.79 14.69 -9.71
N PHE A 242 -22.91 15.34 -9.95
CA PHE A 242 -23.56 16.20 -8.94
C PHE A 242 -24.95 15.62 -8.66
N SER A 243 -25.17 15.13 -7.42
CA SER A 243 -26.36 14.38 -7.07
C SER A 243 -27.03 14.94 -5.83
N TYR A 244 -28.32 15.22 -5.93
CA TYR A 244 -29.16 15.57 -4.81
C TYR A 244 -29.80 14.31 -4.23
N CYS A 245 -29.56 14.04 -2.95
CA CYS A 245 -30.12 12.94 -2.20
C CYS A 245 -31.36 13.42 -1.44
N TYR A 246 -32.49 12.84 -1.72
CA TYR A 246 -33.77 13.18 -1.05
C TYR A 246 -34.30 12.00 -0.25
N ARG A 247 -35.01 12.28 0.80
CA ARG A 247 -35.67 11.26 1.63
C ARG A 247 -36.90 10.74 0.90
N VAL A 248 -36.89 9.46 0.57
CA VAL A 248 -38.11 8.79 0.13
C VAL A 248 -38.91 8.39 1.38
N ASN A 249 -40.05 9.04 1.61
CA ASN A 249 -40.98 8.55 2.61
C ASN A 249 -41.51 7.19 2.12
N ARG A 250 -41.03 6.10 2.71
CA ARG A 250 -41.71 4.82 2.50
C ARG A 250 -43.02 4.91 3.27
N PRO A 251 -44.17 4.64 2.64
CA PRO A 251 -45.38 4.42 3.40
C PRO A 251 -45.13 3.21 4.28
N ASP A 252 -45.54 3.30 5.54
CA ASP A 252 -45.49 2.22 6.55
C ASP A 252 -46.25 0.99 6.07
#